data_5cfa8d5fa5013665a1635e5fa1c859e7
#
_entry.id   5cfa8d5fa5013665a1635e5fa1c859e7
#
_cell.length_a   1.000
_cell.length_b   1.000
_cell.length_c   1.000
_cell.angle_alpha   90.00
_cell.angle_beta   90.00
_cell.angle_gamma   90.00
#
_symmetry.space_group_name_H-M   'P 1'
#
loop_
_entity.id
_entity.type
_entity.pdbx_description
1 polymer ?
#
loop_
_entity_poly.entity_id
_entity_poly.type
_entity_poly.pdbx_seq_one_letter_code
_entity_poly.pdbx_strand_id
1 'polypeptide(L)' 'MERTAVDVHFDSVHLFLDMSEGPAVQFPLDWFPVLQAATAAEREHFAISLDHEQIFWPEIDEDVNVPALLSYRPEDMGR' A
#
# COMPACT_ATOMS: atom_id res chain seq x y z
N MET A 1 -13.28 15.59 4.67
CA MET A 1 -11.99 15.68 4.03
C MET A 1 -11.45 14.29 3.77
N GLU A 2 -11.12 14.02 2.55
CA GLU A 2 -10.64 12.69 2.22
C GLU A 2 -9.16 12.57 2.46
N ARG A 3 -8.78 11.42 2.98
CA ARG A 3 -7.37 11.08 3.11
C ARG A 3 -6.90 10.45 1.82
N THR A 4 -5.73 10.86 1.37
CA THR A 4 -5.12 10.28 0.18
C THR A 4 -3.77 9.72 0.53
N ALA A 5 -3.36 8.70 -0.21
CA ALA A 5 -2.04 8.11 -0.03
C ALA A 5 -1.00 9.00 -0.69
N VAL A 6 0.05 9.33 0.03
CA VAL A 6 1.11 10.19 -0.49
C VAL A 6 2.44 9.48 -0.58
N ASP A 7 2.59 8.31 0.03
CA ASP A 7 3.82 7.55 -0.04
C ASP A 7 3.56 6.12 0.43
N VAL A 8 4.49 5.24 0.14
CA VAL A 8 4.43 3.84 0.54
C VAL A 8 5.79 3.43 1.02
N HIS A 9 5.85 2.69 2.11
CA HIS A 9 7.10 2.07 2.51
C HIS A 9 6.82 0.72 3.15
N PHE A 10 7.87 -0.04 3.41
CA PHE A 10 7.75 -1.43 3.83
C PHE A 10 8.71 -1.72 4.97
N ASP A 11 8.30 -2.63 5.84
CA ASP A 11 9.28 -3.31 6.68
C ASP A 11 9.27 -4.80 6.28
N SER A 12 9.82 -5.67 7.11
CA SER A 12 9.96 -7.07 6.74
C SER A 12 8.62 -7.80 6.67
N VAL A 13 7.57 -7.28 7.30
CA VAL A 13 6.29 -7.98 7.38
C VAL A 13 5.08 -7.11 7.06
N HIS A 14 5.28 -5.81 6.82
CA HIS A 14 4.16 -4.89 6.59
C HIS A 14 4.38 -4.00 5.39
N LEU A 15 3.27 -3.60 4.80
CA LEU A 15 3.21 -2.50 3.85
C LEU A 15 2.56 -1.32 4.55
N PHE A 16 3.17 -0.14 4.45
CA PHE A 16 2.66 1.08 5.08
C PHE A 16 2.24 2.07 4.03
N LEU A 17 1.03 2.62 4.19
CA LEU A 17 0.58 3.74 3.38
C LEU A 17 0.68 5.00 4.22
N ASP A 18 1.49 5.94 3.75
CA ASP A 18 1.56 7.27 4.38
C ASP A 18 0.44 8.11 3.81
N MET A 19 -0.39 8.62 4.67
CA MET A 19 -1.58 9.35 4.26
C MET A 19 -1.34 10.84 4.36
N SER A 20 -2.14 11.60 3.60
CA SER A 20 -2.03 13.06 3.64
C SER A 20 -2.39 13.61 5.01
N GLU A 21 -3.21 12.90 5.77
CA GLU A 21 -3.59 13.31 7.12
C GLU A 21 -3.63 12.09 8.01
N GLY A 22 -3.25 12.27 9.24
CA GLY A 22 -3.31 11.21 10.23
C GLY A 22 -2.14 10.24 10.12
N PRO A 23 -2.16 9.21 10.93
CA PRO A 23 -1.06 8.25 10.95
C PRO A 23 -1.05 7.37 9.72
N ALA A 24 0.08 6.77 9.44
CA ALA A 24 0.19 5.78 8.38
C ALA A 24 -0.70 4.58 8.70
N VAL A 25 -1.20 3.94 7.66
CA VAL A 25 -2.00 2.74 7.81
C VAL A 25 -1.15 1.56 7.38
N GLN A 26 -1.14 0.50 8.19
CA GLN A 26 -0.30 -0.65 7.87
C GLN A 26 -1.15 -1.86 7.56
N PHE A 27 -0.63 -2.71 6.69
CA PHE A 27 -1.29 -3.94 6.26
C PHE A 27 -0.28 -5.06 6.26
N PRO A 28 -0.71 -6.30 6.51
CA PRO A 28 0.21 -7.43 6.43
C PRO A 28 0.77 -7.58 5.02
N LEU A 29 2.06 -7.76 4.91
CA LEU A 29 2.71 -7.89 3.61
C LEU A 29 2.25 -9.14 2.88
N ASP A 30 1.86 -10.18 3.59
CA ASP A 30 1.42 -11.41 2.97
C ASP A 30 0.06 -11.28 2.27
N TRP A 31 -0.62 -10.15 2.41
CA TRP A 31 -1.78 -9.87 1.58
C TRP A 31 -1.40 -9.58 0.14
N PHE A 32 -0.12 -9.30 -0.10
CA PHE A 32 0.38 -8.87 -1.41
C PHE A 32 1.51 -9.79 -1.82
N PRO A 33 1.21 -11.01 -2.28
CA PRO A 33 2.29 -11.99 -2.53
C PRO A 33 3.32 -11.52 -3.53
N VAL A 34 2.91 -10.75 -4.55
CA VAL A 34 3.84 -10.24 -5.53
C VAL A 34 4.81 -9.26 -4.87
N LEU A 35 4.30 -8.37 -4.04
CA LEU A 35 5.16 -7.43 -3.33
C LEU A 35 6.00 -8.12 -2.29
N GLN A 36 5.47 -9.14 -1.64
CA GLN A 36 6.23 -9.88 -0.66
C GLN A 36 7.44 -10.55 -1.29
N ALA A 37 7.28 -11.06 -2.50
CA ALA A 37 8.36 -11.72 -3.22
C ALA A 37 9.32 -10.76 -3.91
N ALA A 38 8.97 -9.48 -3.98
CA ALA A 38 9.75 -8.49 -4.71
C ALA A 38 11.01 -8.11 -3.94
N THR A 39 12.02 -7.64 -4.66
CA THR A 39 13.23 -7.10 -4.03
C THR A 39 12.94 -5.74 -3.43
N ALA A 40 13.83 -5.28 -2.57
CA ALA A 40 13.72 -3.94 -1.99
C ALA A 40 13.70 -2.88 -3.08
N ALA A 41 14.55 -3.03 -4.10
CA ALA A 41 14.59 -2.07 -5.19
C ALA A 41 13.26 -2.04 -5.94
N GLU A 42 12.68 -3.21 -6.20
CA GLU A 42 11.41 -3.26 -6.90
C GLU A 42 10.29 -2.61 -6.11
N ARG A 43 10.29 -2.80 -4.81
CA ARG A 43 9.27 -2.19 -3.95
C ARG A 43 9.37 -0.67 -3.94
N GLU A 44 10.56 -0.13 -4.17
CA GLU A 44 10.77 1.30 -4.16
C GLU A 44 10.39 1.97 -5.48
N HIS A 45 10.22 1.19 -6.54
CA HIS A 45 9.90 1.72 -7.86
C HIS A 45 8.39 1.69 -8.05
N PHE A 46 7.71 2.59 -7.38
CA PHE A 46 6.26 2.69 -7.52
C PHE A 46 5.89 4.09 -7.99
N ALA A 47 4.68 4.20 -8.50
CA ALA A 47 4.09 5.48 -8.88
C ALA A 47 2.70 5.57 -8.28
N ILE A 48 2.31 6.76 -7.90
CA ILE A 48 0.99 7.02 -7.35
C ILE A 48 0.21 7.78 -8.40
N SER A 49 -1.02 7.35 -8.67
CA SER A 49 -1.86 8.00 -9.68
C SER A 49 -2.16 9.45 -9.29
N LEU A 50 -2.58 10.24 -10.29
CA LEU A 50 -2.87 11.64 -10.05
C LEU A 50 -3.98 11.84 -9.02
N ASP A 51 -4.94 10.95 -8.96
CA ASP A 51 -6.02 11.05 -7.99
C ASP A 51 -5.66 10.41 -6.66
N HIS A 52 -4.45 9.86 -6.54
CA HIS A 52 -3.95 9.22 -5.32
C HIS A 52 -4.80 8.02 -4.90
N GLU A 53 -5.48 7.40 -5.84
CA GLU A 53 -6.31 6.24 -5.54
C GLU A 53 -5.68 4.93 -5.93
N GLN A 54 -4.61 4.98 -6.73
CA GLN A 54 -3.92 3.76 -7.13
C GLN A 54 -2.43 3.93 -7.02
N ILE A 55 -1.78 2.84 -6.67
CA ILE A 55 -0.32 2.77 -6.59
C ILE A 55 0.12 1.63 -7.48
N PHE A 56 1.10 1.88 -8.34
CA PHE A 56 1.57 0.93 -9.33
C PHE A 56 3.01 0.57 -9.11
N TRP A 57 3.33 -0.69 -9.36
CA TRP A 57 4.71 -1.17 -9.43
C TRP A 57 4.91 -1.72 -10.83
N PRO A 58 5.33 -0.88 -11.79
CA PRO A 58 5.38 -1.31 -13.19
C PRO A 58 6.32 -2.47 -13.45
N GLU A 59 7.40 -2.56 -12.70
CA GLU A 59 8.40 -3.60 -12.96
C GLU A 59 7.90 -4.98 -12.62
N ILE A 60 6.94 -5.09 -11.72
CA ILE A 60 6.42 -6.37 -11.29
C ILE A 60 4.94 -6.50 -11.61
N ASP A 61 4.42 -5.54 -12.37
CA ASP A 61 3.04 -5.58 -12.87
C ASP A 61 2.02 -5.74 -11.75
N GLU A 62 2.23 -4.98 -10.69
CA GLU A 62 1.35 -5.02 -9.54
C GLU A 62 0.74 -3.65 -9.31
N ASP A 63 -0.49 -3.61 -8.79
CA ASP A 63 -1.11 -2.36 -8.40
C ASP A 63 -1.98 -2.57 -7.18
N VAL A 64 -2.26 -1.48 -6.49
CA VAL A 64 -3.08 -1.47 -5.28
C VAL A 64 -4.10 -0.36 -5.42
N ASN A 65 -5.36 -0.68 -5.15
CA ASN A 65 -6.43 0.31 -5.11
C ASN A 65 -6.56 0.81 -3.68
N VAL A 66 -6.24 2.07 -3.45
CA VAL A 66 -6.17 2.62 -2.10
C VAL A 66 -7.52 2.63 -1.40
N PRO A 67 -8.60 3.15 -2.02
CA PRO A 67 -9.89 3.12 -1.32
C PRO A 67 -10.36 1.72 -0.96
N ALA A 68 -10.15 0.76 -1.85
CA ALA A 68 -10.53 -0.61 -1.55
C ALA A 68 -9.71 -1.16 -0.39
N LEU A 69 -8.42 -0.87 -0.37
CA LEU A 69 -7.55 -1.35 0.69
C LEU A 69 -7.92 -0.74 2.03
N LEU A 70 -8.24 0.55 2.04
CA LEU A 70 -8.59 1.21 3.29
C LEU A 70 -9.89 0.69 3.88
N SER A 71 -10.76 0.11 3.07
CA SER A 71 -11.98 -0.47 3.60
C SER A 71 -11.77 -1.86 4.19
N TYR A 72 -10.60 -2.44 3.99
CA TYR A 72 -10.26 -3.74 4.54
C TYR A 72 -9.30 -3.60 5.69
N ARG A 73 -9.72 -3.23 6.83
CA ARG A 73 -8.82 -3.04 7.94
C ARG A 73 -8.59 -4.34 8.66
N PRO A 74 -7.34 -4.70 8.96
CA PRO A 74 -7.08 -5.96 9.67
C PRO A 74 -7.82 -6.07 10.98
N GLU A 75 -7.92 -5.00 11.72
CA GLU A 75 -8.60 -5.05 12.99
C GLU A 75 -10.10 -5.27 12.82
N ASP A 76 -10.65 -4.90 11.67
CA ASP A 76 -12.06 -5.16 11.42
C ASP A 76 -12.31 -6.61 11.12
N MET A 77 -11.31 -7.29 10.60
CA MET A 77 -11.44 -8.68 10.23
C MET A 77 -11.29 -9.60 11.41
N GLY A 78 -10.78 -9.12 12.47
CA GLY A 78 -10.54 -9.95 13.65
C GLY A 78 -11.75 -10.26 14.45
N ARG A 79 -12.90 -9.79 14.01
CA ARG A 79 -14.05 -9.94 14.80
C ARG A 79 -14.79 -11.15 14.65
#